data_a45d415db7c6dae58ce109449490b2d0
#
_entry.id   a45d415db7c6dae58ce109449490b2d0
#
_cell.length_a   1.000
_cell.length_b   1.000
_cell.length_c   1.000
_cell.angle_alpha   90.00
_cell.angle_beta   90.00
_cell.angle_gamma   90.00
#
_symmetry.space_group_name_H-M   'P 1'
#
loop_
_entity.id
_entity.type
_entity.pdbx_description
1 polymer ?
#
loop_
_entity_poly.entity_id
_entity_poly.type
_entity_poly.pdbx_seq_one_letter_code
_entity_poly.pdbx_strand_id
1 'polypeptide(L)'
;VEYRPGYIFQTSSFLAGDNSQWKPYEWGYSAHLKYSFQFKPNTCADRIYGSAYQGIGLGYYDFGNKEELGNPIAIYLYQGARIARITSRLSLNYEWNFGLSLGWKPYDEYTNPHNSVIGSKANAYINAGIQFNWMVSREIDLVAGVTGTHFSNGNTKFPNAGLNTMGLKVGVIYNFNRPKDALTKPLYQAPIPKFSRYLSYDLTLFGSWRRKGVWVGEGQIASPDAYTVLGFNFAPMYNIGYKFRTGVSLDGVYDASSNVYTIPGNGNECYKPSLEKQLALGISGRAEYVCLLYTSDAADEE
;
A
#
# COMPACT_ATOMS: atom_id res chain seq x y z
N VAL A 1 -0.30 -16.47 -10.86
CA VAL A 1 -1.10 -15.56 -11.68
C VAL A 1 -2.40 -15.25 -10.96
N GLU A 2 -2.83 -14.00 -10.98
CA GLU A 2 -4.07 -13.59 -10.32
C GLU A 2 -4.90 -12.69 -11.26
N TYR A 3 -6.22 -12.76 -11.11
CA TYR A 3 -7.19 -11.85 -11.71
C TYR A 3 -8.02 -11.19 -10.61
N ARG A 4 -8.21 -9.86 -10.73
CA ARG A 4 -8.86 -9.06 -9.68
C ARG A 4 -9.88 -8.11 -10.29
N PRO A 5 -11.16 -8.49 -10.36
CA PRO A 5 -12.25 -7.55 -10.61
C PRO A 5 -12.53 -6.74 -9.33
N GLY A 6 -12.73 -5.44 -9.46
CA GLY A 6 -12.96 -4.56 -8.32
C GLY A 6 -13.89 -3.41 -8.63
N TYR A 7 -14.68 -3.02 -7.63
CA TYR A 7 -15.50 -1.82 -7.66
C TYR A 7 -14.62 -0.59 -7.37
N ILE A 8 -14.80 0.47 -8.16
CA ILE A 8 -14.11 1.75 -8.02
C ILE A 8 -14.93 2.64 -7.11
N PHE A 9 -14.36 3.08 -5.98
CA PHE A 9 -15.03 4.03 -5.10
C PHE A 9 -15.10 5.41 -5.74
N GLN A 10 -16.29 5.97 -5.83
CA GLN A 10 -16.56 7.27 -6.44
C GLN A 10 -16.23 8.41 -5.47
N THR A 11 -14.95 8.56 -5.14
CA THR A 11 -14.44 9.52 -4.15
C THR A 11 -14.27 10.95 -4.70
N SER A 12 -14.59 11.16 -5.98
CA SER A 12 -14.57 12.48 -6.64
C SER A 12 -15.69 12.58 -7.66
N SER A 13 -16.07 13.81 -8.04
CA SER A 13 -17.07 14.07 -9.09
C SER A 13 -16.69 13.42 -10.42
N PHE A 14 -15.40 13.43 -10.76
CA PHE A 14 -14.87 12.76 -11.96
C PHE A 14 -15.20 11.26 -11.98
N LEU A 15 -14.98 10.56 -10.89
CA LEU A 15 -15.32 9.12 -10.79
C LEU A 15 -16.83 8.90 -10.71
N ALA A 16 -17.59 9.88 -10.23
CA ALA A 16 -19.04 9.81 -10.13
C ALA A 16 -19.79 10.17 -11.42
N GLY A 17 -19.08 10.58 -12.48
CA GLY A 17 -19.68 10.84 -13.80
C GLY A 17 -19.37 12.19 -14.41
N ASP A 18 -18.66 13.08 -13.73
CA ASP A 18 -18.16 14.34 -14.30
C ASP A 18 -16.89 14.08 -15.12
N ASN A 19 -17.04 13.33 -16.19
CA ASN A 19 -15.98 12.88 -17.08
C ASN A 19 -16.47 12.91 -18.56
N SER A 20 -15.59 12.64 -19.50
CA SER A 20 -15.92 12.72 -20.94
C SER A 20 -17.05 11.78 -21.38
N GLN A 21 -17.32 10.72 -20.64
CA GLN A 21 -18.37 9.73 -20.94
C GLN A 21 -19.70 10.02 -20.24
N TRP A 22 -19.73 10.99 -19.31
CA TRP A 22 -20.92 11.31 -18.49
C TRP A 22 -21.47 10.08 -17.74
N LYS A 23 -20.60 9.18 -17.30
CA LYS A 23 -20.93 7.94 -16.60
C LYS A 23 -20.00 7.69 -15.44
N PRO A 24 -20.50 7.12 -14.33
CA PRO A 24 -19.64 6.74 -13.22
C PRO A 24 -18.67 5.62 -13.62
N TYR A 25 -17.46 5.67 -13.09
CA TYR A 25 -16.52 4.56 -13.12
C TYR A 25 -16.88 3.59 -12.00
N GLU A 26 -17.42 2.42 -12.34
CA GLU A 26 -17.89 1.45 -11.35
C GLU A 26 -16.95 0.26 -11.21
N TRP A 27 -16.41 -0.23 -12.31
CA TRP A 27 -15.64 -1.47 -12.32
C TRP A 27 -14.28 -1.28 -12.98
N GLY A 28 -13.27 -1.86 -12.29
CA GLY A 28 -11.93 -2.01 -12.82
C GLY A 28 -11.51 -3.49 -12.77
N TYR A 29 -10.60 -3.84 -13.65
CA TYR A 29 -10.08 -5.19 -13.76
C TYR A 29 -8.56 -5.15 -13.72
N SER A 30 -7.94 -6.18 -13.12
CA SER A 30 -6.49 -6.30 -13.19
C SER A 30 -6.03 -7.73 -13.30
N ALA A 31 -4.90 -7.92 -13.99
CA ALA A 31 -4.21 -9.20 -14.10
C ALA A 31 -2.79 -9.06 -13.52
N HIS A 32 -2.38 -10.05 -12.74
CA HIS A 32 -1.12 -9.99 -12.03
C HIS A 32 -0.25 -11.22 -12.30
N LEU A 33 1.03 -10.97 -12.54
CA LEU A 33 2.08 -11.98 -12.53
C LEU A 33 2.97 -11.76 -11.30
N LYS A 34 3.17 -12.80 -10.50
CA LYS A 34 3.89 -12.72 -9.23
C LYS A 34 4.92 -13.82 -9.12
N TYR A 35 6.07 -13.49 -8.54
CA TYR A 35 7.11 -14.44 -8.18
C TYR A 35 7.51 -14.23 -6.72
N SER A 36 7.53 -15.31 -5.92
CA SER A 36 7.83 -15.23 -4.50
C SER A 36 8.72 -16.35 -4.00
N PHE A 37 9.38 -16.04 -2.89
CA PHE A 37 10.09 -16.98 -2.06
C PHE A 37 9.29 -17.20 -0.79
N GLN A 38 9.19 -18.45 -0.36
CA GLN A 38 8.68 -18.83 0.94
C GLN A 38 9.86 -19.30 1.80
N PHE A 39 9.85 -18.93 3.08
CA PHE A 39 10.85 -19.41 4.00
C PHE A 39 10.83 -20.93 4.13
N LYS A 40 11.99 -21.52 4.45
CA LYS A 40 12.11 -22.97 4.62
C LYS A 40 11.07 -23.49 5.62
N PRO A 41 10.24 -24.45 5.23
CA PRO A 41 9.16 -24.95 6.09
C PRO A 41 9.71 -25.54 7.40
N ASN A 42 8.93 -25.38 8.47
CA ASN A 42 9.17 -25.95 9.80
C ASN A 42 10.37 -25.39 10.57
N THR A 43 11.01 -24.35 10.11
CA THR A 43 11.95 -23.57 10.92
C THR A 43 11.23 -22.81 12.02
N CYS A 44 11.97 -22.34 13.02
CA CYS A 44 11.42 -21.46 14.07
C CYS A 44 10.77 -20.20 13.45
N ALA A 45 11.43 -19.56 12.49
CA ALA A 45 10.91 -18.42 11.76
C ALA A 45 9.62 -18.70 10.99
N ASP A 46 9.55 -19.83 10.28
CA ASP A 46 8.33 -20.26 9.57
C ASP A 46 7.13 -20.41 10.53
N ARG A 47 7.36 -20.97 11.71
CA ARG A 47 6.32 -21.12 12.73
C ARG A 47 5.90 -19.79 13.35
N ILE A 48 6.87 -18.94 13.69
CA ILE A 48 6.61 -17.62 14.28
C ILE A 48 5.82 -16.77 13.30
N TYR A 49 6.25 -16.66 12.05
CA TYR A 49 5.70 -15.73 11.07
C TYR A 49 4.62 -16.33 10.15
N GLY A 50 4.17 -17.55 10.42
CA GLY A 50 3.02 -18.14 9.74
C GLY A 50 3.28 -18.48 8.28
N SER A 51 4.44 -19.11 7.99
CA SER A 51 4.84 -19.47 6.61
C SER A 51 4.82 -18.25 5.70
N ALA A 52 5.49 -17.19 6.13
CA ALA A 52 5.58 -15.95 5.38
C ALA A 52 6.25 -16.15 4.02
N TYR A 53 5.75 -15.43 3.04
CA TYR A 53 6.31 -15.38 1.69
C TYR A 53 6.48 -13.92 1.26
N GLN A 54 7.50 -13.68 0.44
CA GLN A 54 7.83 -12.36 -0.10
C GLN A 54 8.18 -12.46 -1.57
N GLY A 55 7.94 -11.42 -2.33
CA GLY A 55 8.25 -11.45 -3.74
C GLY A 55 8.02 -10.13 -4.46
N ILE A 56 8.11 -10.23 -5.78
CA ILE A 56 7.87 -9.14 -6.73
C ILE A 56 6.67 -9.46 -7.60
N GLY A 57 5.91 -8.44 -7.98
CA GLY A 57 4.76 -8.59 -8.84
C GLY A 57 4.66 -7.49 -9.89
N LEU A 58 4.02 -7.86 -10.99
CA LEU A 58 3.57 -6.96 -12.04
C LEU A 58 2.05 -7.04 -12.12
N GLY A 59 1.37 -5.91 -12.18
CA GLY A 59 -0.08 -5.83 -12.34
C GLY A 59 -0.45 -4.91 -13.48
N TYR A 60 -1.26 -5.37 -14.41
CA TYR A 60 -1.87 -4.56 -15.45
C TYR A 60 -3.30 -4.22 -15.04
N TYR A 61 -3.68 -2.95 -15.18
CA TYR A 61 -4.98 -2.43 -14.77
C TYR A 61 -5.75 -1.84 -15.94
N ASP A 62 -7.06 -2.12 -15.97
CA ASP A 62 -8.04 -1.52 -16.89
C ASP A 62 -9.20 -0.99 -16.06
N PHE A 63 -9.42 0.33 -16.14
CA PHE A 63 -10.50 1.04 -15.45
C PHE A 63 -11.66 1.42 -16.40
N GLY A 64 -11.69 0.88 -17.61
CA GLY A 64 -12.76 1.10 -18.59
C GLY A 64 -12.65 2.41 -19.38
N ASN A 65 -11.65 3.26 -19.10
CA ASN A 65 -11.41 4.47 -19.89
C ASN A 65 -9.92 4.77 -20.03
N LYS A 66 -9.36 4.28 -21.12
CA LYS A 66 -7.94 4.45 -21.44
C LYS A 66 -7.56 5.91 -21.73
N GLU A 67 -8.48 6.71 -22.22
CA GLU A 67 -8.19 8.09 -22.65
C GLU A 67 -8.03 9.04 -21.44
N GLU A 68 -8.79 8.83 -20.38
CA GLU A 68 -8.75 9.69 -19.18
C GLU A 68 -7.94 9.10 -18.01
N LEU A 69 -7.97 7.77 -17.82
CA LEU A 69 -7.22 7.12 -16.72
C LEU A 69 -5.96 6.40 -17.20
N GLY A 70 -5.94 5.95 -18.46
CA GLY A 70 -4.90 5.08 -18.98
C GLY A 70 -5.11 3.62 -18.58
N ASN A 71 -4.15 2.78 -18.95
CA ASN A 71 -4.06 1.38 -18.50
C ASN A 71 -2.73 1.20 -17.75
N PRO A 72 -2.66 1.54 -16.47
CA PRO A 72 -1.41 1.54 -15.75
C PRO A 72 -0.89 0.14 -15.45
N ILE A 73 0.44 0.05 -15.37
CA ILE A 73 1.17 -1.13 -14.93
C ILE A 73 1.75 -0.82 -13.55
N ALA A 74 1.46 -1.66 -12.56
CA ALA A 74 2.06 -1.61 -11.24
C ALA A 74 3.24 -2.58 -11.14
N ILE A 75 4.36 -2.11 -10.60
CA ILE A 75 5.53 -2.91 -10.22
C ILE A 75 5.63 -2.81 -8.71
N TYR A 76 5.60 -3.94 -8.02
CA TYR A 76 5.48 -3.93 -6.58
C TYR A 76 6.22 -5.07 -5.88
N LEU A 77 6.62 -4.80 -4.65
CA LEU A 77 6.99 -5.81 -3.68
C LEU A 77 5.72 -6.25 -2.95
N TYR A 78 5.67 -7.52 -2.56
CA TYR A 78 4.57 -8.04 -1.77
C TYR A 78 5.03 -9.03 -0.72
N GLN A 79 4.23 -9.09 0.31
CA GLN A 79 4.40 -10.05 1.39
C GLN A 79 3.05 -10.56 1.85
N GLY A 80 3.02 -11.81 2.23
CA GLY A 80 1.88 -12.41 2.89
C GLY A 80 2.31 -13.46 3.90
N ALA A 81 1.37 -13.82 4.76
CA ALA A 81 1.55 -14.92 5.69
C ALA A 81 0.20 -15.54 6.07
N ARG A 82 0.27 -16.74 6.60
CA ARG A 82 -0.91 -17.45 7.09
C ARG A 82 -1.39 -16.86 8.41
N ILE A 83 -2.66 -16.48 8.44
CA ILE A 83 -3.38 -16.10 9.65
C ILE A 83 -3.81 -17.35 10.40
N ALA A 84 -4.45 -18.30 9.67
CA ALA A 84 -4.99 -19.53 10.25
C ALA A 84 -4.91 -20.70 9.26
N ARG A 85 -4.69 -21.89 9.78
CA ARG A 85 -4.85 -23.14 9.05
C ARG A 85 -6.24 -23.70 9.36
N ILE A 86 -7.10 -23.79 8.35
CA ILE A 86 -8.48 -24.27 8.49
C ILE A 86 -8.52 -25.79 8.38
N THR A 87 -7.81 -26.33 7.39
CA THR A 87 -7.59 -27.77 7.21
C THR A 87 -6.14 -28.04 6.87
N SER A 88 -5.76 -29.30 6.66
CA SER A 88 -4.41 -29.65 6.19
C SER A 88 -4.06 -29.00 4.84
N ARG A 89 -5.05 -28.68 4.01
CA ARG A 89 -4.89 -28.13 2.66
C ARG A 89 -5.44 -26.73 2.47
N LEU A 90 -6.24 -26.20 3.41
CA LEU A 90 -6.86 -24.89 3.31
C LEU A 90 -6.35 -23.95 4.40
N SER A 91 -5.87 -22.79 4.02
CA SER A 91 -5.44 -21.74 4.95
C SER A 91 -6.07 -20.40 4.61
N LEU A 92 -6.22 -19.56 5.63
CA LEU A 92 -6.54 -18.13 5.51
C LEU A 92 -5.26 -17.34 5.64
N ASN A 93 -4.97 -16.49 4.66
CA ASN A 93 -3.74 -15.70 4.59
C ASN A 93 -4.10 -14.21 4.44
N TYR A 94 -3.22 -13.33 4.91
CA TYR A 94 -3.19 -11.92 4.50
C TYR A 94 -2.10 -11.71 3.47
N GLU A 95 -2.23 -10.65 2.69
CA GLU A 95 -1.21 -10.18 1.76
C GLU A 95 -1.29 -8.67 1.64
N TRP A 96 -0.15 -8.01 1.58
CA TRP A 96 -0.04 -6.60 1.25
C TRP A 96 1.03 -6.39 0.19
N ASN A 97 0.82 -5.37 -0.66
CA ASN A 97 1.70 -5.03 -1.76
C ASN A 97 2.00 -3.53 -1.70
N PHE A 98 3.23 -3.15 -1.99
CA PHE A 98 3.66 -1.76 -2.09
C PHE A 98 4.59 -1.58 -3.28
N GLY A 99 4.36 -0.52 -4.07
CA GLY A 99 5.16 -0.27 -5.25
C GLY A 99 4.77 1.00 -5.99
N LEU A 100 5.09 1.03 -7.27
CA LEU A 100 4.81 2.13 -8.18
C LEU A 100 3.94 1.66 -9.34
N SER A 101 3.05 2.51 -9.80
CA SER A 101 2.27 2.31 -11.01
C SER A 101 2.58 3.39 -12.04
N LEU A 102 2.74 2.97 -13.29
CA LEU A 102 3.13 3.81 -14.42
C LEU A 102 2.13 3.64 -15.56
N GLY A 103 2.04 4.63 -16.45
CA GLY A 103 1.14 4.56 -17.61
C GLY A 103 -0.21 5.22 -17.40
N TRP A 104 -0.35 6.01 -16.35
CA TRP A 104 -1.50 6.86 -16.11
C TRP A 104 -1.61 8.00 -17.11
N LYS A 105 -2.84 8.42 -17.37
CA LYS A 105 -3.18 9.67 -18.06
C LYS A 105 -3.48 10.73 -16.99
N PRO A 106 -2.53 11.62 -16.66
CA PRO A 106 -2.74 12.61 -15.62
C PRO A 106 -3.68 13.73 -16.10
N TYR A 107 -4.19 14.50 -15.14
CA TYR A 107 -4.84 15.78 -15.42
C TYR A 107 -3.99 16.63 -16.35
N ASP A 108 -4.64 17.22 -17.32
CA ASP A 108 -4.10 18.24 -18.22
C ASP A 108 -5.24 19.19 -18.60
N GLU A 109 -4.99 20.47 -18.49
CA GLU A 109 -6.00 21.52 -18.69
C GLU A 109 -6.67 21.47 -20.07
N TYR A 110 -5.94 21.01 -21.09
CA TYR A 110 -6.44 21.01 -22.47
C TYR A 110 -6.89 19.61 -22.93
N THR A 111 -6.21 18.56 -22.50
CA THR A 111 -6.42 17.21 -23.04
C THR A 111 -7.13 16.27 -22.09
N ASN A 112 -7.14 16.57 -20.78
CA ASN A 112 -7.77 15.73 -19.75
C ASN A 112 -8.26 16.57 -18.55
N PRO A 113 -9.12 17.60 -18.79
CA PRO A 113 -9.49 18.59 -17.77
C PRO A 113 -10.38 18.04 -16.65
N HIS A 114 -11.12 16.97 -16.90
CA HIS A 114 -12.03 16.38 -15.90
C HIS A 114 -11.31 15.53 -14.84
N ASN A 115 -10.09 15.05 -15.12
CA ASN A 115 -9.41 14.12 -14.22
C ASN A 115 -8.93 14.79 -12.93
N SER A 116 -9.78 14.78 -11.92
CA SER A 116 -9.44 15.28 -10.56
C SER A 116 -8.70 14.26 -9.69
N VAL A 117 -8.46 13.04 -10.18
CA VAL A 117 -7.97 11.90 -9.39
C VAL A 117 -6.47 11.72 -9.51
N ILE A 118 -5.93 11.86 -10.72
CA ILE A 118 -4.55 11.54 -11.06
C ILE A 118 -3.84 12.76 -11.65
N GLY A 119 -2.88 13.33 -10.92
CA GLY A 119 -2.07 14.47 -11.38
C GLY A 119 -0.68 14.09 -11.90
N SER A 120 -0.30 12.81 -11.91
CA SER A 120 1.03 12.37 -12.33
C SER A 120 1.01 11.06 -13.12
N LYS A 121 2.02 10.88 -14.00
CA LYS A 121 2.21 9.64 -14.80
C LYS A 121 2.68 8.45 -13.96
N ALA A 122 3.25 8.73 -12.79
CA ALA A 122 3.72 7.74 -11.83
C ALA A 122 3.02 7.95 -10.49
N ASN A 123 2.44 6.90 -9.92
CA ASN A 123 1.73 6.95 -8.65
C ASN A 123 2.17 5.79 -7.76
N ALA A 124 2.10 5.99 -6.45
CA ALA A 124 2.24 4.90 -5.50
C ALA A 124 1.11 3.89 -5.70
N TYR A 125 1.45 2.63 -5.53
CA TYR A 125 0.55 1.49 -5.53
C TYR A 125 0.58 0.83 -4.18
N ILE A 126 -0.56 0.77 -3.51
CA ILE A 126 -0.75 0.12 -2.22
C ILE A 126 -1.92 -0.83 -2.35
N ASN A 127 -1.72 -2.08 -1.93
CA ASN A 127 -2.79 -3.07 -1.93
C ASN A 127 -2.71 -3.91 -0.66
N ALA A 128 -3.86 -4.26 -0.10
CA ALA A 128 -3.97 -5.18 1.02
C ALA A 128 -5.20 -6.06 0.86
N GLY A 129 -5.12 -7.29 1.35
CA GLY A 129 -6.24 -8.22 1.26
C GLY A 129 -6.07 -9.46 2.13
N ILE A 130 -7.16 -10.21 2.19
CA ILE A 130 -7.21 -11.54 2.81
C ILE A 130 -7.66 -12.56 1.78
N GLN A 131 -7.11 -13.76 1.87
CA GLN A 131 -7.37 -14.80 0.88
C GLN A 131 -7.33 -16.19 1.49
N PHE A 132 -8.16 -17.06 0.98
CA PHE A 132 -8.01 -18.50 1.14
C PHE A 132 -6.97 -19.01 0.16
N ASN A 133 -6.11 -19.89 0.63
CA ASN A 133 -5.16 -20.62 -0.20
C ASN A 133 -5.46 -22.12 -0.04
N TRP A 134 -5.83 -22.77 -1.13
CA TRP A 134 -6.17 -24.17 -1.18
C TRP A 134 -5.11 -24.97 -1.97
N MET A 135 -4.40 -25.85 -1.27
CA MET A 135 -3.45 -26.81 -1.86
C MET A 135 -4.20 -27.92 -2.60
N VAL A 136 -4.34 -27.76 -3.91
CA VAL A 136 -5.01 -28.77 -4.78
C VAL A 136 -4.10 -29.94 -5.04
N SER A 137 -2.86 -29.67 -5.42
CA SER A 137 -1.82 -30.66 -5.65
C SER A 137 -0.50 -30.24 -4.97
N ARG A 138 0.53 -31.02 -5.17
CA ARG A 138 1.87 -30.68 -4.71
C ARG A 138 2.39 -29.38 -5.35
N GLU A 139 2.09 -29.18 -6.62
CA GLU A 139 2.60 -28.06 -7.40
C GLU A 139 1.62 -26.89 -7.46
N ILE A 140 0.30 -27.14 -7.28
CA ILE A 140 -0.74 -26.15 -7.58
C ILE A 140 -1.56 -25.81 -6.34
N ASP A 141 -1.65 -24.52 -6.06
CA ASP A 141 -2.64 -23.96 -5.14
C ASP A 141 -3.61 -23.05 -5.90
N LEU A 142 -4.86 -23.04 -5.45
CA LEU A 142 -5.87 -22.06 -5.83
C LEU A 142 -6.01 -21.00 -4.75
N VAL A 143 -6.17 -19.76 -5.17
CA VAL A 143 -6.34 -18.61 -4.28
C VAL A 143 -7.65 -17.92 -4.59
N ALA A 144 -8.42 -17.60 -3.55
CA ALA A 144 -9.62 -16.78 -3.66
C ALA A 144 -9.72 -15.86 -2.43
N GLY A 145 -10.09 -14.60 -2.63
CA GLY A 145 -10.16 -13.64 -1.54
C GLY A 145 -10.72 -12.29 -1.92
N VAL A 146 -10.53 -11.33 -1.03
CA VAL A 146 -10.90 -9.93 -1.20
C VAL A 146 -9.67 -9.04 -1.05
N THR A 147 -9.64 -7.93 -1.80
CA THR A 147 -8.49 -7.04 -1.83
C THR A 147 -8.93 -5.60 -2.06
N GLY A 148 -8.27 -4.67 -1.35
CA GLY A 148 -8.40 -3.24 -1.56
C GLY A 148 -7.13 -2.67 -2.19
N THR A 149 -7.26 -1.76 -3.15
CA THR A 149 -6.14 -1.12 -3.83
C THR A 149 -6.28 0.39 -3.78
N HIS A 150 -5.18 1.09 -3.55
CA HIS A 150 -5.08 2.54 -3.57
C HIS A 150 -3.97 3.00 -4.50
N PHE A 151 -4.28 4.01 -5.31
CA PHE A 151 -3.31 4.73 -6.15
C PHE A 151 -3.32 6.21 -5.82
N SER A 152 -2.16 6.79 -5.59
CA SER A 152 -2.00 8.23 -5.41
C SER A 152 -0.55 8.67 -5.61
N ASN A 153 -0.34 9.97 -5.84
CA ASN A 153 1.02 10.52 -5.92
C ASN A 153 1.49 11.17 -4.60
N GLY A 154 0.75 10.98 -3.50
CA GLY A 154 1.10 11.57 -2.21
C GLY A 154 1.09 13.11 -2.20
N ASN A 155 0.28 13.73 -3.06
CA ASN A 155 0.21 15.19 -3.27
C ASN A 155 1.52 15.83 -3.80
N THR A 156 2.40 15.06 -4.45
CA THR A 156 3.57 15.62 -5.14
C THR A 156 3.16 16.42 -6.37
N LYS A 157 1.97 16.13 -6.91
CA LYS A 157 1.31 16.89 -7.98
C LYS A 157 -0.19 16.99 -7.72
N PHE A 158 -0.76 18.13 -8.09
CA PHE A 158 -2.21 18.34 -8.07
C PHE A 158 -2.79 18.10 -9.49
N PRO A 159 -4.02 17.56 -9.61
CA PRO A 159 -4.89 17.02 -8.57
C PRO A 159 -4.43 15.64 -8.05
N ASN A 160 -4.90 15.22 -6.88
CA ASN A 160 -4.61 13.92 -6.31
C ASN A 160 -5.72 13.46 -5.36
N ALA A 161 -6.94 13.31 -5.84
CA ALA A 161 -8.01 12.70 -5.04
C ALA A 161 -7.75 11.20 -4.78
N GLY A 162 -6.89 10.59 -5.62
CA GLY A 162 -6.53 9.18 -5.54
C GLY A 162 -7.62 8.26 -6.08
N LEU A 163 -7.25 7.06 -6.49
CA LEU A 163 -8.18 6.04 -6.98
C LEU A 163 -8.16 4.83 -6.04
N ASN A 164 -9.34 4.47 -5.56
CA ASN A 164 -9.52 3.37 -4.63
C ASN A 164 -10.42 2.30 -5.25
N THR A 165 -10.02 1.04 -5.12
CA THR A 165 -10.85 -0.09 -5.52
C THR A 165 -10.94 -1.14 -4.43
N MET A 166 -12.05 -1.85 -4.39
CA MET A 166 -12.21 -3.04 -3.55
C MET A 166 -12.89 -4.13 -4.37
N GLY A 167 -12.37 -5.35 -4.31
CA GLY A 167 -12.91 -6.41 -5.13
C GLY A 167 -12.46 -7.81 -4.74
N LEU A 168 -12.82 -8.72 -5.60
CA LEU A 168 -12.42 -10.12 -5.47
C LEU A 168 -11.01 -10.32 -6.02
N LYS A 169 -10.37 -11.37 -5.56
CA LYS A 169 -9.11 -11.89 -6.08
C LYS A 169 -9.25 -13.38 -6.29
N VAL A 170 -8.91 -13.86 -7.48
CA VAL A 170 -8.79 -15.29 -7.79
C VAL A 170 -7.46 -15.55 -8.47
N GLY A 171 -6.85 -16.69 -8.20
CA GLY A 171 -5.54 -16.96 -8.77
C GLY A 171 -5.09 -18.41 -8.65
N VAL A 172 -3.99 -18.69 -9.34
CA VAL A 172 -3.29 -19.96 -9.35
C VAL A 172 -1.83 -19.72 -8.98
N ILE A 173 -1.32 -20.48 -8.03
CA ILE A 173 0.09 -20.49 -7.63
C ILE A 173 0.70 -21.81 -8.08
N TYR A 174 1.81 -21.72 -8.80
CA TYR A 174 2.65 -22.87 -9.11
C TYR A 174 3.85 -22.91 -8.14
N ASN A 175 4.03 -24.02 -7.44
CA ASN A 175 5.08 -24.22 -6.45
C ASN A 175 6.19 -25.10 -7.00
N PHE A 176 7.37 -24.54 -7.23
CA PHE A 176 8.50 -25.25 -7.85
C PHE A 176 9.10 -26.34 -6.97
N ASN A 177 9.22 -26.11 -5.65
CA ASN A 177 10.03 -26.95 -4.75
C ASN A 177 9.30 -27.40 -3.49
N ARG A 178 7.96 -27.58 -3.53
CA ARG A 178 7.23 -28.07 -2.35
C ARG A 178 7.64 -29.51 -2.02
N PRO A 179 7.91 -29.85 -0.73
CA PRO A 179 8.25 -31.21 -0.32
C PRO A 179 7.19 -32.23 -0.71
N LYS A 180 7.60 -33.47 -1.03
CA LYS A 180 6.69 -34.55 -1.49
C LYS A 180 5.61 -34.91 -0.48
N ASP A 181 5.90 -34.77 0.79
CA ASP A 181 5.01 -35.11 1.93
C ASP A 181 4.23 -33.93 2.49
N ALA A 182 4.33 -32.73 1.84
CA ALA A 182 3.63 -31.52 2.30
C ALA A 182 2.11 -31.67 2.43
N LEU A 183 1.51 -32.61 1.70
CA LEU A 183 0.06 -32.86 1.71
C LEU A 183 -0.35 -33.98 2.70
N THR A 184 0.58 -34.77 3.21
CA THR A 184 0.26 -36.06 3.87
C THR A 184 0.75 -36.20 5.30
N LYS A 185 1.77 -35.44 5.73
CA LYS A 185 2.35 -35.59 7.07
C LYS A 185 2.27 -34.31 7.90
N PRO A 186 1.92 -34.40 9.20
CA PRO A 186 2.25 -33.36 10.13
C PRO A 186 3.78 -33.30 10.23
N LEU A 187 4.37 -32.22 9.71
CA LEU A 187 5.81 -32.03 9.72
C LEU A 187 6.31 -31.76 11.15
N TYR A 188 7.49 -32.27 11.46
CA TYR A 188 8.22 -31.89 12.67
C TYR A 188 8.25 -30.37 12.78
N GLN A 189 7.85 -29.88 13.93
CA GLN A 189 7.79 -28.44 14.18
C GLN A 189 8.94 -28.08 15.12
N ALA A 190 9.90 -27.28 14.65
CA ALA A 190 10.95 -26.73 15.48
C ALA A 190 10.34 -26.02 16.72
N PRO A 191 10.86 -26.18 17.92
CA PRO A 191 10.37 -25.47 19.09
C PRO A 191 10.53 -23.97 18.89
N ILE A 192 9.54 -23.19 19.37
CA ILE A 192 9.67 -21.72 19.41
C ILE A 192 10.34 -21.38 20.73
N PRO A 193 11.53 -20.73 20.72
CA PRO A 193 12.19 -20.28 21.94
C PRO A 193 11.30 -19.32 22.75
N LYS A 194 11.55 -19.22 24.06
CA LYS A 194 10.85 -18.24 24.88
C LYS A 194 11.33 -16.84 24.49
N PHE A 195 10.38 -15.96 24.15
CA PHE A 195 10.71 -14.57 23.83
C PHE A 195 11.15 -13.80 25.06
N SER A 196 12.30 -13.15 24.96
CA SER A 196 12.77 -12.19 25.96
C SER A 196 12.25 -10.79 25.62
N ARG A 197 11.45 -10.21 26.52
CA ARG A 197 10.90 -8.85 26.30
C ARG A 197 11.98 -7.81 26.42
N TYR A 198 11.96 -6.81 25.53
CA TYR A 198 12.95 -5.72 25.53
C TYR A 198 12.35 -4.42 25.01
N LEU A 199 13.05 -3.31 25.27
CA LEU A 199 12.73 -1.99 24.76
C LEU A 199 13.60 -1.71 23.52
N SER A 200 12.98 -1.22 22.45
CA SER A 200 13.67 -0.72 21.26
C SER A 200 13.26 0.73 20.99
N TYR A 201 14.07 1.43 20.21
CA TYR A 201 13.83 2.83 19.85
C TYR A 201 13.80 2.96 18.34
N ASP A 202 12.67 3.42 17.82
CA ASP A 202 12.51 3.69 16.40
C ASP A 202 12.64 5.19 16.15
N LEU A 203 13.50 5.58 15.21
CA LEU A 203 13.57 6.95 14.70
C LEU A 203 13.39 6.93 13.19
N THR A 204 12.33 7.57 12.73
CA THR A 204 12.06 7.76 11.30
C THR A 204 12.19 9.23 10.97
N LEU A 205 13.05 9.56 10.01
CA LEU A 205 13.14 10.87 9.41
C LEU A 205 12.55 10.78 7.99
N PHE A 206 11.76 11.77 7.60
CA PHE A 206 11.19 11.80 6.26
C PHE A 206 11.21 13.19 5.67
N GLY A 207 11.27 13.24 4.35
CA GLY A 207 11.21 14.47 3.59
C GLY A 207 10.45 14.25 2.28
N SER A 208 9.75 15.28 1.83
CA SER A 208 8.99 15.29 0.60
C SER A 208 8.84 16.71 0.07
N TRP A 209 8.34 16.83 -1.14
CA TRP A 209 7.81 18.07 -1.68
C TRP A 209 6.36 17.88 -2.09
N ARG A 210 5.57 18.94 -1.97
CA ARG A 210 4.13 18.90 -2.22
C ARG A 210 3.69 20.07 -3.12
N ARG A 211 2.86 19.77 -4.11
CA ARG A 211 2.05 20.78 -4.83
C ARG A 211 0.59 20.60 -4.40
N LYS A 212 0.05 21.61 -3.77
CA LYS A 212 -1.30 21.60 -3.21
C LYS A 212 -2.26 22.35 -4.13
N GLY A 213 -3.54 21.97 -4.15
CA GLY A 213 -4.60 22.80 -4.67
C GLY A 213 -4.82 24.01 -3.76
N VAL A 214 -4.79 25.19 -4.30
CA VAL A 214 -5.11 26.47 -3.61
C VAL A 214 -6.40 27.03 -4.17
N TRP A 215 -7.23 27.54 -3.28
CA TRP A 215 -8.52 28.12 -3.66
C TRP A 215 -8.31 29.49 -4.35
N VAL A 216 -8.88 29.63 -5.56
CA VAL A 216 -8.96 30.90 -6.30
C VAL A 216 -10.42 31.05 -6.75
N GLY A 217 -11.13 31.97 -6.13
CA GLY A 217 -12.58 32.06 -6.29
C GLY A 217 -13.29 30.79 -5.80
N GLU A 218 -14.12 30.18 -6.66
CA GLU A 218 -14.86 28.94 -6.35
C GLU A 218 -14.11 27.66 -6.74
N GLY A 219 -12.92 27.76 -7.38
CA GLY A 219 -12.13 26.63 -7.85
C GLY A 219 -10.81 26.45 -7.13
N GLN A 220 -10.20 25.29 -7.32
CA GLN A 220 -8.83 25.01 -6.89
C GLN A 220 -7.90 24.95 -8.10
N ILE A 221 -6.75 25.62 -8.00
CA ILE A 221 -5.66 25.50 -8.95
C ILE A 221 -4.44 24.87 -8.30
N ALA A 222 -3.56 24.26 -9.10
CA ALA A 222 -2.28 23.80 -8.60
C ALA A 222 -1.45 24.99 -8.11
N SER A 223 -0.85 24.88 -6.91
CA SER A 223 0.10 25.88 -6.45
C SER A 223 1.24 26.03 -7.45
N PRO A 224 1.68 27.27 -7.79
CA PRO A 224 2.79 27.48 -8.73
C PRO A 224 4.09 26.84 -8.22
N ASP A 225 4.31 26.89 -6.91
CA ASP A 225 5.50 26.36 -6.25
C ASP A 225 5.29 25.00 -5.63
N ALA A 226 6.37 24.22 -5.53
CA ALA A 226 6.43 23.04 -4.70
C ALA A 226 6.89 23.42 -3.28
N TYR A 227 6.20 22.91 -2.29
CA TYR A 227 6.45 23.16 -0.86
C TYR A 227 7.20 21.99 -0.24
N THR A 228 8.22 22.30 0.56
CA THR A 228 9.00 21.30 1.30
C THR A 228 8.19 20.80 2.49
N VAL A 229 8.24 19.49 2.71
CA VAL A 229 7.72 18.81 3.91
C VAL A 229 8.87 18.04 4.53
N LEU A 230 9.12 18.25 5.82
CA LEU A 230 10.12 17.52 6.60
C LEU A 230 9.46 17.02 7.88
N GLY A 231 9.84 15.87 8.35
CA GLY A 231 9.31 15.38 9.61
C GLY A 231 10.14 14.29 10.26
N PHE A 232 9.79 14.02 11.49
CA PHE A 232 10.35 12.93 12.27
C PHE A 232 9.25 12.21 13.06
N ASN A 233 9.49 10.95 13.33
CA ASN A 233 8.77 10.13 14.30
C ASN A 233 9.81 9.46 15.21
N PHE A 234 9.70 9.64 16.50
CA PHE A 234 10.52 8.94 17.50
C PHE A 234 9.63 8.13 18.40
N ALA A 235 9.85 6.81 18.48
CA ALA A 235 9.02 5.90 19.23
C ALA A 235 9.83 4.90 20.06
N PRO A 236 9.85 5.01 21.40
CA PRO A 236 10.20 3.91 22.27
C PRO A 236 9.12 2.83 22.22
N MET A 237 9.54 1.59 21.86
CA MET A 237 8.67 0.45 21.63
C MET A 237 9.01 -0.68 22.58
N TYR A 238 8.01 -1.19 23.30
CA TYR A 238 8.13 -2.36 24.16
C TYR A 238 7.73 -3.61 23.37
N ASN A 239 8.70 -4.49 23.12
CA ASN A 239 8.54 -5.73 22.39
C ASN A 239 7.99 -6.80 23.35
N ILE A 240 6.71 -7.17 23.18
CA ILE A 240 5.99 -8.09 24.09
C ILE A 240 6.19 -9.54 23.63
N GLY A 241 6.38 -9.75 22.34
CA GLY A 241 6.55 -11.05 21.72
C GLY A 241 7.09 -10.93 20.29
N TYR A 242 7.32 -12.03 19.64
CA TYR A 242 7.85 -12.07 18.27
C TYR A 242 7.04 -11.25 17.25
N LYS A 243 5.72 -11.16 17.45
CA LYS A 243 4.81 -10.53 16.48
C LYS A 243 4.17 -9.23 16.97
N PHE A 244 4.35 -8.85 18.19
CA PHE A 244 3.65 -7.71 18.74
C PHE A 244 4.55 -6.81 19.58
N ARG A 245 4.51 -5.52 19.26
CA ARG A 245 5.17 -4.48 20.04
C ARG A 245 4.26 -3.27 20.19
N THR A 246 4.36 -2.57 21.29
CA THR A 246 3.57 -1.38 21.60
C THR A 246 4.45 -0.29 22.20
N GLY A 247 4.03 0.95 22.06
CA GLY A 247 4.80 2.07 22.58
C GLY A 247 4.06 3.39 22.46
N VAL A 248 4.79 4.45 22.60
CA VAL A 248 4.34 5.82 22.37
C VAL A 248 5.23 6.45 21.31
N SER A 249 4.72 7.41 20.56
CA SER A 249 5.55 8.18 19.65
C SER A 249 5.42 9.67 19.87
N LEU A 250 6.52 10.37 19.60
CA LEU A 250 6.59 11.81 19.43
C LEU A 250 6.75 12.08 17.94
N ASP A 251 5.85 12.85 17.38
CA ASP A 251 5.80 13.16 15.96
C ASP A 251 6.00 14.67 15.75
N GLY A 252 6.81 15.03 14.77
CA GLY A 252 6.98 16.43 14.36
C GLY A 252 6.97 16.55 12.85
N VAL A 253 6.21 17.51 12.32
CA VAL A 253 6.14 17.80 10.89
C VAL A 253 6.23 19.29 10.65
N TYR A 254 7.13 19.69 9.77
CA TYR A 254 7.13 20.97 9.08
C TYR A 254 6.54 20.77 7.69
N ASP A 255 5.44 21.44 7.37
CA ASP A 255 4.80 21.43 6.05
C ASP A 255 4.64 22.85 5.54
N ALA A 256 5.54 23.27 4.65
CA ALA A 256 5.54 24.60 4.04
C ALA A 256 4.28 24.87 3.20
N SER A 257 3.47 23.86 2.87
CA SER A 257 2.17 24.02 2.19
C SER A 257 0.99 24.24 3.13
N SER A 258 1.20 24.07 4.46
CA SER A 258 0.14 24.25 5.43
C SER A 258 -0.30 25.69 5.50
N ASN A 259 -1.65 25.88 5.48
CA ASN A 259 -2.28 27.21 5.58
C ASN A 259 -1.82 28.23 4.52
N VAL A 260 -1.28 27.79 3.39
CA VAL A 260 -1.01 28.66 2.24
C VAL A 260 -2.33 29.17 1.69
N TYR A 261 -2.39 30.46 1.35
CA TYR A 261 -3.60 31.14 0.89
C TYR A 261 -3.31 32.08 -0.28
N THR A 262 -4.36 32.46 -1.01
CA THR A 262 -4.34 33.49 -2.05
C THR A 262 -5.10 34.73 -1.57
N ILE A 263 -4.74 35.90 -2.11
CA ILE A 263 -5.46 37.15 -1.83
C ILE A 263 -6.31 37.47 -3.07
N PRO A 264 -7.63 37.64 -2.92
CA PRO A 264 -8.48 38.04 -4.04
C PRO A 264 -7.98 39.34 -4.69
N GLY A 265 -7.84 39.33 -6.02
CA GLY A 265 -7.38 40.50 -6.78
C GLY A 265 -5.88 40.54 -7.05
N ASN A 266 -5.06 39.70 -6.43
CA ASN A 266 -3.60 39.63 -6.66
C ASN A 266 -3.20 38.46 -7.61
N GLY A 267 -4.08 38.08 -8.53
CA GLY A 267 -3.81 36.96 -9.43
C GLY A 267 -3.74 35.63 -8.68
N ASN A 268 -2.86 34.74 -9.11
CA ASN A 268 -2.68 33.41 -8.53
C ASN A 268 -1.50 33.33 -7.54
N GLU A 269 -1.06 34.48 -7.00
CA GLU A 269 0.04 34.49 -6.03
C GLU A 269 -0.36 33.81 -4.73
N CYS A 270 0.52 32.89 -4.25
CA CYS A 270 0.35 32.15 -3.01
C CYS A 270 1.22 32.71 -1.90
N TYR A 271 0.60 32.99 -0.76
CA TYR A 271 1.26 33.55 0.43
C TYR A 271 1.41 32.48 1.49
N LYS A 272 2.60 32.43 2.13
CA LYS A 272 2.88 31.53 3.24
C LYS A 272 2.54 32.21 4.56
N PRO A 273 1.91 31.50 5.51
CA PRO A 273 1.69 32.00 6.86
C PRO A 273 3.01 32.00 7.67
N SER A 274 2.95 32.44 8.93
CA SER A 274 4.03 32.32 9.89
C SER A 274 4.45 30.87 10.11
N LEU A 275 5.72 30.63 10.47
CA LEU A 275 6.31 29.30 10.65
C LEU A 275 5.53 28.42 11.64
N GLU A 276 5.02 28.99 12.72
CA GLU A 276 4.21 28.29 13.73
C GLU A 276 2.95 27.62 13.18
N LYS A 277 2.35 28.21 12.11
CA LYS A 277 1.20 27.64 11.39
C LYS A 277 1.57 26.52 10.40
N GLN A 278 2.86 26.32 10.20
CA GLN A 278 3.43 25.28 9.31
C GLN A 278 4.03 24.13 10.09
N LEU A 279 4.11 24.23 11.43
CA LEU A 279 4.62 23.22 12.32
C LEU A 279 3.46 22.46 12.98
N ALA A 280 3.59 21.15 13.05
CA ALA A 280 2.71 20.29 13.83
C ALA A 280 3.56 19.37 14.71
N LEU A 281 3.17 19.27 15.99
CA LEU A 281 3.74 18.32 16.95
C LEU A 281 2.61 17.45 17.49
N GLY A 282 2.87 16.16 17.70
CA GLY A 282 1.91 15.21 18.18
C GLY A 282 2.53 14.15 19.08
N ILE A 283 1.71 13.59 19.94
CA ILE A 283 2.03 12.40 20.72
C ILE A 283 0.95 11.38 20.44
N SER A 284 1.35 10.14 20.14
CA SER A 284 0.40 9.06 19.84
C SER A 284 0.78 7.74 20.51
N GLY A 285 -0.23 6.89 20.76
CA GLY A 285 -0.03 5.48 21.08
C GLY A 285 0.31 4.70 19.82
N ARG A 286 1.25 3.78 19.91
CA ARG A 286 1.68 2.95 18.80
C ARG A 286 1.51 1.47 19.13
N ALA A 287 0.93 0.72 18.22
CA ALA A 287 0.83 -0.73 18.29
C ALA A 287 1.20 -1.32 16.93
N GLU A 288 2.10 -2.27 16.93
CA GLU A 288 2.60 -2.87 15.69
C GLU A 288 2.51 -4.38 15.73
N TYR A 289 2.02 -4.92 14.63
CA TYR A 289 2.13 -6.33 14.33
C TYR A 289 3.30 -6.56 13.39
N VAL A 290 4.33 -7.24 13.89
CA VAL A 290 5.53 -7.55 13.12
C VAL A 290 5.23 -8.71 12.18
N CYS A 291 5.13 -8.40 10.91
CA CYS A 291 4.86 -9.39 9.85
C CYS A 291 6.06 -9.66 8.93
N LEU A 292 7.17 -8.94 9.11
CA LEU A 292 8.40 -9.08 8.34
C LEU A 292 9.51 -9.72 9.17
N LEU A 293 10.21 -10.66 8.54
CA LEU A 293 11.48 -11.21 9.00
C LEU A 293 12.65 -10.25 8.67
N TYR A 294 12.54 -8.99 9.04
CA TYR A 294 13.66 -8.07 9.02
C TYR A 294 14.14 -7.85 10.44
N THR A 295 14.74 -8.89 11.02
CA THR A 295 15.60 -8.72 12.17
C THR A 295 16.91 -9.41 11.82
N SER A 296 18.01 -8.69 11.92
CA SER A 296 19.38 -9.16 11.77
C SER A 296 19.75 -10.35 12.68
N ASP A 297 18.90 -10.66 13.62
CA ASP A 297 19.13 -11.71 14.60
C ASP A 297 18.71 -13.11 14.14
N ALA A 298 18.11 -13.23 12.94
CA ALA A 298 17.75 -14.53 12.36
C ALA A 298 18.88 -15.13 11.49
N ALA A 299 19.99 -14.41 11.32
CA ALA A 299 21.11 -14.83 10.49
C ALA A 299 22.20 -15.62 11.26
N ASP A 300 22.13 -15.66 12.58
CA ASP A 300 23.20 -16.23 13.43
C ASP A 300 22.87 -17.62 14.01
N GLU A 301 21.81 -18.28 13.57
CA GLU A 301 21.55 -19.67 13.94
C GLU A 301 21.73 -20.59 12.72
N GLU A 302 22.98 -21.02 12.49
CA GLU A 302 23.30 -22.28 11.83
C GLU A 302 23.06 -23.49 12.75
#